data_cee7c85d0c004d39e9946d2ff26ff0dc
#
_entry.id   cee7c85d0c004d39e9946d2ff26ff0dc
#
_cell.length_a   1.000
_cell.length_b   1.000
_cell.length_c   1.000
_cell.angle_alpha   90.00
_cell.angle_beta   90.00
_cell.angle_gamma   90.00
#
_symmetry.space_group_name_H-M   'P 1'
#
loop_
_entity.id
_entity.type
_entity.pdbx_description
1 polymer ?
#
loop_
_entity_poly.entity_id
_entity_poly.type
_entity_poly.pdbx_seq_one_letter_code
_entity_poly.pdbx_strand_id
1 'polypeptide(L)'
;MSRISFSAAIAAMLMLLASASETKATPNCLRDIKPYRLAGDTMEWSMAIAPGADCIQGLRWSTMQIYKVEVTEKPKSGEIVLVGPGFRYFAKPNFSGTDRFTLLVVGKNRYDEGTSTVEVTVSRPNVPVRVSAVDHPQ
;
A
#
# COMPACT_ATOMS: atom_id res chain seq x y z
N MET A 1 22.07 -40.75 48.27
CA MET A 1 22.24 -40.04 47.79
C MET A 1 21.61 -39.73 46.62
N SER A 2 21.06 -39.04 46.31
CA SER A 2 20.35 -38.90 45.29
C SER A 2 20.60 -37.70 44.71
N ARG A 3 20.91 -37.41 43.94
CA ARG A 3 21.15 -36.38 43.45
C ARG A 3 20.82 -36.25 42.17
N ILE A 4 20.22 -36.21 41.53
CA ILE A 4 19.95 -36.34 40.35
C ILE A 4 18.96 -35.61 39.82
N SER A 5 18.55 -35.56 38.97
CA SER A 5 17.40 -35.01 38.52
C SER A 5 17.41 -33.59 38.21
N PHE A 6 18.29 -32.89 38.10
CA PHE A 6 18.15 -31.61 37.72
C PHE A 6 18.17 -31.48 36.28
N SER A 7 18.72 -32.34 35.56
CA SER A 7 18.79 -32.24 34.15
C SER A 7 17.47 -32.17 33.44
N ALA A 8 16.53 -32.81 33.95
CA ALA A 8 15.24 -32.87 33.26
C ALA A 8 14.57 -31.51 33.18
N ALA A 9 14.74 -30.73 34.15
CA ALA A 9 14.06 -29.46 34.16
C ALA A 9 14.61 -28.48 33.13
N ILE A 10 15.87 -28.57 32.89
CA ILE A 10 16.43 -27.68 31.93
C ILE A 10 16.03 -27.97 30.53
N ALA A 11 15.84 -29.18 30.20
CA ALA A 11 15.43 -29.52 28.88
C ALA A 11 14.07 -28.96 28.53
N ALA A 12 13.20 -28.94 29.49
CA ALA A 12 11.89 -28.44 29.22
C ALA A 12 11.87 -26.97 28.89
N MET A 13 12.77 -26.25 29.50
CA MET A 13 12.77 -24.87 29.25
C MET A 13 13.20 -24.52 27.87
N LEU A 14 14.11 -25.24 27.33
CA LEU A 14 14.55 -24.95 26.01
C LEU A 14 13.50 -25.13 24.96
N MET A 15 12.59 -26.00 25.21
CA MET A 15 11.58 -26.24 24.23
C MET A 15 10.67 -25.06 24.05
N LEU A 16 10.44 -24.32 25.06
CA LEU A 16 9.53 -23.21 24.95
C LEU A 16 10.06 -22.13 24.06
N LEU A 17 11.34 -21.98 24.00
CA LEU A 17 11.88 -20.97 23.19
C LEU A 17 11.74 -21.26 21.72
N ALA A 18 11.71 -22.48 21.39
CA ALA A 18 11.64 -22.82 20.00
C ALA A 18 10.31 -22.55 19.39
N SER A 19 9.32 -22.34 20.18
CA SER A 19 8.02 -22.15 19.58
C SER A 19 7.79 -20.72 19.19
N ALA A 20 8.73 -19.88 19.32
CA ALA A 20 8.51 -18.52 18.93
C ALA A 20 8.41 -18.48 17.43
N SER A 21 7.26 -18.27 16.91
CA SER A 21 7.16 -18.27 15.47
C SER A 21 7.09 -16.87 15.01
N GLU A 22 7.47 -16.59 13.84
CA GLU A 22 7.36 -15.34 13.36
C GLU A 22 6.21 -15.14 12.59
N THR A 23 5.51 -14.06 12.67
CA THR A 23 4.35 -13.82 11.89
C THR A 23 4.70 -12.72 10.96
N LYS A 24 4.37 -12.86 9.73
CA LYS A 24 4.58 -11.85 8.79
C LYS A 24 3.40 -11.02 8.70
N ALA A 25 3.52 -9.73 8.81
CA ALA A 25 2.39 -8.81 8.72
C ALA A 25 1.96 -8.72 7.29
N THR A 26 0.68 -8.72 7.04
CA THR A 26 0.16 -8.57 5.70
C THR A 26 0.08 -7.09 5.42
N PRO A 27 0.58 -6.63 4.31
CA PRO A 27 0.53 -5.21 4.01
C PRO A 27 -0.89 -4.73 3.90
N ASN A 28 -1.18 -3.57 4.44
CA ASN A 28 -2.50 -3.00 4.33
C ASN A 28 -2.69 -2.24 3.04
N CYS A 29 -1.64 -1.97 2.33
CA CYS A 29 -1.72 -1.21 1.10
C CYS A 29 -0.71 -1.74 0.10
N LEU A 30 -1.19 -2.26 -1.03
CA LEU A 30 -0.33 -2.70 -2.10
C LEU A 30 -0.51 -1.71 -3.24
N ARG A 31 0.57 -1.31 -3.88
CA ARG A 31 0.50 -0.28 -4.89
C ARG A 31 1.13 -0.72 -6.18
N ASP A 32 0.51 -0.31 -7.26
CA ASP A 32 1.08 -0.47 -8.58
C ASP A 32 1.11 0.93 -9.16
N ILE A 33 2.23 1.62 -9.03
CA ILE A 33 2.35 2.99 -9.46
C ILE A 33 3.38 3.06 -10.57
N LYS A 34 3.21 4.01 -11.46
CA LYS A 34 4.05 4.14 -12.61
C LYS A 34 4.56 5.55 -12.75
N PRO A 35 5.75 5.72 -13.30
CA PRO A 35 6.28 7.06 -13.48
C PRO A 35 5.48 7.84 -14.52
N TYR A 36 5.51 9.14 -14.43
CA TYR A 36 4.80 9.99 -15.37
C TYR A 36 5.63 11.23 -15.63
N ARG A 37 5.23 12.00 -16.65
CA ARG A 37 6.03 13.10 -17.06
C ARG A 37 5.26 14.36 -17.04
N LEU A 38 5.22 15.29 -16.70
CA LEU A 38 4.44 16.53 -16.66
C LEU A 38 4.29 17.12 -18.06
N ALA A 39 3.85 16.26 -18.95
CA ALA A 39 3.74 16.64 -20.36
C ALA A 39 2.32 16.41 -20.89
N GLY A 40 1.32 16.58 -20.04
CA GLY A 40 -0.05 16.40 -20.47
C GLY A 40 -0.49 14.94 -20.49
N ASP A 41 0.27 14.05 -19.90
CA ASP A 41 -0.04 12.63 -19.95
C ASP A 41 -1.04 12.24 -18.88
N THR A 42 -1.64 11.08 -19.06
CA THR A 42 -2.53 10.48 -18.07
C THR A 42 -1.93 9.16 -17.67
N MET A 43 -1.80 8.95 -16.38
CA MET A 43 -1.21 7.73 -15.88
C MET A 43 -2.20 7.01 -15.01
N GLU A 44 -2.31 5.71 -15.16
CA GLU A 44 -3.21 4.92 -14.33
C GLU A 44 -2.45 4.18 -13.28
N TRP A 45 -2.82 4.38 -12.05
CA TRP A 45 -2.24 3.70 -10.90
C TRP A 45 -3.30 2.84 -10.27
N SER A 46 -2.92 1.85 -9.51
CA SER A 46 -3.86 1.06 -8.76
C SER A 46 -3.34 0.78 -7.36
N MET A 47 -4.25 0.62 -6.43
CA MET A 47 -3.91 0.34 -5.06
C MET A 47 -4.89 -0.67 -4.52
N ALA A 48 -4.41 -1.61 -3.70
CA ALA A 48 -5.27 -2.55 -3.03
C ALA A 48 -5.14 -2.26 -1.54
N ILE A 49 -6.24 -1.86 -0.92
CA ILE A 49 -6.22 -1.39 0.46
C ILE A 49 -7.19 -2.20 1.30
N ALA A 50 -6.76 -2.66 2.45
CA ALA A 50 -7.61 -3.42 3.34
C ALA A 50 -8.72 -2.52 3.88
N PRO A 51 -9.92 -3.04 4.11
CA PRO A 51 -11.00 -2.24 4.64
C PRO A 51 -10.62 -1.59 5.96
N GLY A 52 -10.94 -0.33 6.13
CA GLY A 52 -10.60 0.41 7.34
C GLY A 52 -9.16 0.87 7.39
N ALA A 53 -8.36 0.53 6.42
CA ALA A 53 -6.96 0.93 6.41
C ALA A 53 -6.76 2.18 5.57
N ASP A 54 -5.56 2.69 5.55
CA ASP A 54 -5.25 3.85 4.74
C ASP A 54 -3.94 3.64 4.02
N CYS A 55 -3.70 4.47 3.04
CA CYS A 55 -2.52 4.38 2.23
C CYS A 55 -2.01 5.76 1.90
N ILE A 56 -0.74 6.03 2.15
CA ILE A 56 -0.18 7.32 1.84
C ILE A 56 0.77 7.10 0.68
N GLN A 57 0.74 7.98 -0.28
CA GLN A 57 1.55 7.84 -1.48
C GLN A 57 2.04 9.19 -1.96
N GLY A 58 3.33 9.29 -2.22
CA GLY A 58 3.89 10.50 -2.79
C GLY A 58 3.72 10.53 -4.29
N LEU A 59 3.78 11.73 -4.84
CA LEU A 59 3.62 11.90 -6.28
C LEU A 59 4.91 12.31 -6.97
N ARG A 60 5.96 12.53 -6.23
CA ARG A 60 7.20 12.97 -6.85
C ARG A 60 8.01 11.84 -7.43
N TRP A 61 8.63 12.09 -8.56
CA TRP A 61 9.53 11.14 -9.16
C TRP A 61 10.83 11.86 -9.44
N SER A 62 11.92 11.24 -9.06
CA SER A 62 13.24 11.74 -9.38
C SER A 62 13.41 13.24 -9.06
N THR A 63 13.72 14.04 -10.03
CA THR A 63 13.98 15.45 -9.82
C THR A 63 12.74 16.31 -9.99
N MET A 64 11.56 15.70 -10.02
CA MET A 64 10.34 16.46 -10.24
C MET A 64 10.07 17.43 -9.11
N GLN A 65 9.59 18.61 -9.46
CA GLN A 65 9.14 19.59 -8.52
C GLN A 65 7.67 19.76 -8.71
N ILE A 66 6.86 19.57 -7.69
CA ILE A 66 5.43 19.67 -7.80
C ILE A 66 4.98 20.99 -7.23
N TYR A 67 4.26 21.77 -8.01
CA TYR A 67 3.77 23.06 -7.60
C TYR A 67 2.38 22.96 -6.98
N LYS A 68 1.56 22.03 -7.47
CA LYS A 68 0.19 21.95 -7.06
C LYS A 68 -0.37 20.59 -7.35
N VAL A 69 -1.25 20.10 -6.48
CA VAL A 69 -1.98 18.87 -6.70
C VAL A 69 -3.44 19.19 -6.44
N GLU A 70 -4.31 18.71 -7.34
CA GLU A 70 -5.72 18.96 -7.20
C GLU A 70 -6.48 17.67 -7.33
N VAL A 71 -7.50 17.45 -6.51
CA VAL A 71 -8.37 16.30 -6.66
C VAL A 71 -9.45 16.70 -7.63
N THR A 72 -9.41 16.19 -8.84
CA THR A 72 -10.38 16.57 -9.85
C THR A 72 -11.57 15.62 -9.84
N GLU A 73 -11.41 14.42 -9.29
CA GLU A 73 -12.52 13.52 -9.14
C GLU A 73 -12.37 12.83 -7.79
N LYS A 74 -13.34 12.97 -6.91
CA LYS A 74 -13.23 12.42 -5.58
C LYS A 74 -13.66 10.97 -5.54
N PRO A 75 -13.12 10.19 -4.59
CA PRO A 75 -13.54 8.81 -4.45
C PRO A 75 -14.94 8.75 -3.86
N LYS A 76 -15.63 7.66 -4.12
CA LYS A 76 -16.98 7.49 -3.63
C LYS A 76 -17.07 6.63 -2.39
N SER A 77 -16.14 5.73 -2.20
CA SER A 77 -16.19 4.80 -1.08
C SER A 77 -15.15 5.06 -0.03
N GLY A 78 -14.42 6.10 -0.12
CA GLY A 78 -13.40 6.43 0.85
C GLY A 78 -13.17 7.92 0.87
N GLU A 79 -12.07 8.32 1.49
CA GLU A 79 -11.74 9.72 1.56
C GLU A 79 -10.32 9.94 1.15
N ILE A 80 -10.05 11.06 0.49
CA ILE A 80 -8.70 11.37 0.09
C ILE A 80 -8.33 12.71 0.68
N VAL A 81 -7.11 12.83 1.18
CA VAL A 81 -6.58 14.03 1.74
C VAL A 81 -5.24 14.28 1.08
N LEU A 82 -4.98 15.51 0.67
CA LEU A 82 -3.69 15.83 0.09
C LEU A 82 -2.69 16.11 1.20
N VAL A 83 -1.51 15.51 1.06
CA VAL A 83 -0.49 15.63 2.08
C VAL A 83 0.80 16.00 1.38
N GLY A 84 1.24 17.23 1.50
CA GLY A 84 2.42 17.68 0.80
C GLY A 84 2.28 17.39 -0.68
N PRO A 85 3.30 16.92 -1.34
CA PRO A 85 3.17 16.55 -2.75
C PRO A 85 2.74 15.11 -2.89
N GLY A 86 1.68 14.73 -2.22
CA GLY A 86 1.15 13.38 -2.25
C GLY A 86 -0.25 13.34 -1.72
N PHE A 87 -0.73 12.13 -1.39
CA PHE A 87 -2.08 11.98 -0.90
C PHE A 87 -2.17 10.83 0.08
N ARG A 88 -3.26 10.81 0.81
CA ARG A 88 -3.57 9.72 1.72
C ARG A 88 -5.00 9.34 1.46
N TYR A 89 -5.24 8.08 1.23
CA TYR A 89 -6.57 7.56 0.98
C TYR A 89 -6.99 6.69 2.15
N PHE A 90 -8.22 6.89 2.64
CA PHE A 90 -8.74 6.12 3.75
C PHE A 90 -9.89 5.26 3.26
N ALA A 91 -9.77 3.94 3.38
CA ALA A 91 -10.82 3.04 2.97
C ALA A 91 -11.79 2.85 4.13
N LYS A 92 -13.09 2.88 3.84
CA LYS A 92 -14.07 2.67 4.89
C LYS A 92 -14.04 1.22 5.37
N PRO A 93 -14.44 0.97 6.60
CA PRO A 93 -14.41 -0.39 7.12
C PRO A 93 -15.23 -1.38 6.31
N ASN A 94 -16.32 -0.92 5.70
CA ASN A 94 -17.13 -1.83 4.92
C ASN A 94 -16.85 -1.70 3.43
N PHE A 95 -15.69 -1.18 3.07
CA PHE A 95 -15.34 -0.99 1.67
C PHE A 95 -15.33 -2.33 0.94
N SER A 96 -15.96 -2.36 -0.20
CA SER A 96 -15.92 -3.54 -1.05
C SER A 96 -16.01 -3.05 -2.49
N GLY A 97 -15.63 -3.89 -3.42
CA GLY A 97 -15.64 -3.51 -4.82
C GLY A 97 -14.44 -2.64 -5.16
N THR A 98 -14.66 -1.60 -5.93
CA THR A 98 -13.60 -0.70 -6.34
C THR A 98 -14.02 0.74 -6.13
N ASP A 99 -13.04 1.59 -6.04
CA ASP A 99 -13.25 3.02 -5.94
C ASP A 99 -12.27 3.67 -6.90
N ARG A 100 -12.43 4.93 -7.17
CA ARG A 100 -11.58 5.63 -8.09
C ARG A 100 -11.48 7.07 -7.72
N PHE A 101 -10.36 7.68 -7.93
CA PHE A 101 -10.21 9.12 -7.80
C PHE A 101 -9.17 9.60 -8.80
N THR A 102 -9.17 10.87 -9.09
CA THR A 102 -8.28 11.43 -10.09
C THR A 102 -7.60 12.67 -9.54
N LEU A 103 -6.32 12.78 -9.80
CA LEU A 103 -5.53 13.91 -9.37
C LEU A 103 -4.93 14.61 -10.57
N LEU A 104 -4.86 15.93 -10.50
CA LEU A 104 -4.14 16.71 -11.48
C LEU A 104 -2.88 17.18 -10.79
N VAL A 105 -1.75 16.93 -11.38
CA VAL A 105 -0.46 17.33 -10.83
C VAL A 105 0.15 18.39 -11.72
N VAL A 106 0.58 19.47 -11.14
CA VAL A 106 1.20 20.56 -11.88
C VAL A 106 2.62 20.72 -11.36
N GLY A 107 3.59 20.76 -12.23
CA GLY A 107 4.97 20.88 -11.80
C GLY A 107 5.94 20.86 -12.95
N LYS A 108 7.18 20.53 -12.66
CA LYS A 108 8.19 20.42 -13.69
C LYS A 108 9.23 19.40 -13.32
N ASN A 109 9.89 18.87 -14.32
CA ASN A 109 11.02 18.02 -14.09
C ASN A 109 12.12 18.51 -14.99
N ARG A 110 13.13 17.69 -15.21
CA ARG A 110 14.26 18.10 -15.99
C ARG A 110 13.90 18.42 -17.43
N TYR A 111 12.90 17.81 -17.97
CA TYR A 111 12.56 17.96 -19.37
C TYR A 111 11.25 18.68 -19.64
N ASP A 112 10.30 18.58 -18.75
CA ASP A 112 8.96 19.07 -19.00
C ASP A 112 8.47 19.96 -17.88
N GLU A 113 7.60 20.90 -18.22
CA GLU A 113 6.92 21.71 -17.23
C GLU A 113 5.47 21.76 -17.66
N GLY A 114 4.58 21.30 -16.85
CA GLY A 114 3.16 21.25 -17.21
C GLY A 114 2.37 20.41 -16.25
N THR A 115 1.42 19.65 -16.77
CA THR A 115 0.49 18.89 -15.95
C THR A 115 0.49 17.44 -16.34
N SER A 116 0.04 16.62 -15.41
CA SER A 116 -0.26 15.21 -15.68
C SER A 116 -1.47 14.85 -14.89
N THR A 117 -2.23 13.88 -15.37
CA THR A 117 -3.40 13.37 -14.69
C THR A 117 -3.08 11.99 -14.16
N VAL A 118 -3.35 11.75 -12.89
CA VAL A 118 -3.13 10.43 -12.30
C VAL A 118 -4.49 9.89 -11.89
N GLU A 119 -4.88 8.79 -12.51
CA GLU A 119 -6.14 8.14 -12.20
C GLU A 119 -5.83 6.93 -11.34
N VAL A 120 -6.43 6.86 -10.18
CA VAL A 120 -6.12 5.78 -9.23
C VAL A 120 -7.35 4.92 -9.02
N THR A 121 -7.20 3.63 -9.21
CA THR A 121 -8.24 2.66 -8.94
C THR A 121 -7.90 1.96 -7.63
N VAL A 122 -8.85 1.91 -6.72
CA VAL A 122 -8.64 1.30 -5.43
C VAL A 122 -9.49 0.05 -5.32
N SER A 123 -8.94 -1.03 -4.82
CA SER A 123 -9.67 -2.27 -4.64
C SER A 123 -9.30 -2.89 -3.31
N ARG A 124 -10.01 -3.93 -2.92
CA ARG A 124 -9.63 -4.69 -1.73
C ARG A 124 -8.56 -5.69 -2.11
N PRO A 125 -7.68 -6.00 -1.20
CA PRO A 125 -6.68 -7.02 -1.48
C PRO A 125 -7.35 -8.37 -1.58
N ASN A 126 -6.86 -9.19 -2.50
CA ASN A 126 -7.41 -10.49 -2.63
C ASN A 126 -6.67 -11.43 -1.80
N VAL A 127 -6.57 -11.18 -0.57
CA VAL A 127 -5.85 -11.99 0.31
C VAL A 127 -6.16 -13.42 0.25
N PRO A 128 -7.35 -13.78 0.35
CA PRO A 128 -7.66 -15.19 0.36
C PRO A 128 -7.26 -15.79 -0.92
N VAL A 129 -7.39 -15.03 -1.90
CA VAL A 129 -7.12 -15.58 -3.14
C VAL A 129 -5.69 -15.83 -3.30
N ARG A 130 -4.91 -15.17 -2.59
CA ARG A 130 -3.62 -15.35 -2.78
C ARG A 130 -3.24 -16.64 -2.57
N VAL A 131 -3.83 -17.19 -1.78
CA VAL A 131 -3.51 -18.50 -1.48
C VAL A 131 -3.66 -19.29 -2.70
N SER A 132 -4.71 -19.08 -3.38
CA SER A 132 -4.90 -19.90 -4.51
C SER A 132 -3.99 -19.45 -5.57
N ALA A 133 -3.68 -18.27 -5.58
CA ALA A 133 -2.84 -17.81 -6.62
C ALA A 133 -1.58 -18.57 -6.58
N VAL A 134 -1.23 -18.92 -5.47
CA VAL A 134 -0.05 -19.65 -5.35
C VAL A 134 -0.14 -20.85 -6.08
N ASP A 135 -1.27 -21.35 -6.10
CA ASP A 135 -1.38 -22.53 -6.72
C ASP A 135 -1.35 -22.44 -8.09
N HIS A 136 -1.67 -21.50 -8.66
CA HIS A 136 -1.85 -21.63 -9.93
C HIS A 136 -0.93 -21.16 -10.62
N PRO A 137 -0.26 -21.35 -10.70
CA PRO A 137 0.62 -20.95 -11.30
C PRO A 137 0.39 -21.15 -12.56
N GLN A 138 0.09 -21.18 -13.00
CA GLN A 138 -0.17 -21.40 -14.11
C GLN A 138 0.30 -21.02 -14.84
#